data_c17489c0a5bf43f03d808d76b526a723
#
_entry.id   c17489c0a5bf43f03d808d76b526a723
#
_cell.length_a   1.000
_cell.length_b   1.000
_cell.length_c   1.000
_cell.angle_alpha   90.00
_cell.angle_beta   90.00
_cell.angle_gamma   90.00
#
_symmetry.space_group_name_H-M   'P 1'
#
loop_
_entity.id
_entity.type
_entity.pdbx_description
1 polymer ?
#
loop_
_entity_poly.entity_id
_entity_poly.type
_entity_poly.pdbx_seq_one_letter_code
_entity_poly.pdbx_strand_id
1 'polypeptide(L)'
;MIIYKNVDYGIYAYQIGFFKVKRIGEIVWSDHYDSKNEKFSLRIEGFYVAEERRRHGLGRKLLNKTIKQNLNENYPYMIVYPKTFGEKILKDNETLYRIYEHLGFYFTEEMVDRTKADNEMRYDFIVKKKRRKFLYRTNFFSYL
;
A
#
# COMPACT_ATOMS: atom_id res chain seq x y z
N MET A 1 -18.65 10.03 9.56
CA MET A 1 -17.53 10.86 9.07
C MET A 1 -16.23 10.09 9.24
N ILE A 2 -15.41 10.07 8.22
CA ILE A 2 -14.06 9.44 8.28
C ILE A 2 -13.02 10.56 8.31
N ILE A 3 -12.12 10.49 9.27
CA ILE A 3 -10.97 11.38 9.36
C ILE A 3 -9.67 10.59 9.23
N TYR A 4 -8.64 11.25 8.71
CA TYR A 4 -7.31 10.68 8.55
C TYR A 4 -6.32 11.44 9.44
N LYS A 5 -5.54 10.70 10.22
CA LYS A 5 -4.48 11.26 11.04
C LYS A 5 -3.13 10.85 10.46
N ASN A 6 -2.36 11.83 10.05
CA ASN A 6 -0.99 11.62 9.59
C ASN A 6 -0.06 11.63 10.80
N VAL A 7 0.85 10.67 10.83
CA VAL A 7 1.98 10.61 11.75
C VAL A 7 3.25 10.48 10.92
N ASP A 8 4.43 10.52 11.53
CA ASP A 8 5.70 10.56 10.80
C ASP A 8 5.87 9.39 9.82
N TYR A 9 5.48 8.21 10.22
CA TYR A 9 5.62 6.98 9.42
C TYR A 9 4.31 6.22 9.26
N GLY A 10 3.20 6.94 9.19
CA GLY A 10 1.91 6.28 9.06
C GLY A 10 0.74 7.20 8.83
N ILE A 11 -0.36 6.59 8.42
CA ILE A 11 -1.66 7.24 8.28
C ILE A 11 -2.70 6.33 8.90
N TYR A 12 -3.49 6.88 9.79
CA TYR A 12 -4.59 6.20 10.45
C TYR A 12 -5.92 6.76 10.00
N ALA A 13 -6.86 5.89 9.69
CA ALA A 13 -8.24 6.26 9.36
C ALA A 13 -9.15 5.94 10.54
N TYR A 14 -9.93 6.93 10.95
CA TYR A 14 -10.89 6.80 12.04
C TYR A 14 -12.29 7.13 11.55
N GLN A 15 -13.23 6.33 12.01
CA GLN A 15 -14.64 6.67 11.89
C GLN A 15 -15.09 7.38 13.13
N ILE A 16 -15.63 8.57 12.95
CA ILE A 16 -16.25 9.36 14.03
C ILE A 16 -17.74 9.09 14.02
N GLY A 17 -18.23 8.47 15.08
CA GLY A 17 -19.65 8.29 15.36
C GLY A 17 -20.12 9.25 16.43
N PHE A 18 -21.38 9.13 16.82
CA PHE A 18 -21.99 10.02 17.82
C PHE A 18 -21.33 9.91 19.20
N PHE A 19 -20.94 8.70 19.62
CA PHE A 19 -20.34 8.42 20.92
C PHE A 19 -19.03 7.62 20.85
N LYS A 20 -18.59 7.27 19.65
CA LYS A 20 -17.42 6.41 19.47
C LYS A 20 -16.51 6.92 18.38
N VAL A 21 -15.22 6.84 18.64
CA VAL A 21 -14.17 6.95 17.63
C VAL A 21 -13.58 5.56 17.45
N LYS A 22 -13.65 5.04 16.24
CA LYS A 22 -13.13 3.71 15.90
C LYS A 22 -12.07 3.82 14.81
N ARG A 23 -10.91 3.20 15.04
CA ARG A 23 -9.90 3.04 13.98
C ARG A 23 -10.40 2.00 12.99
N ILE A 24 -10.50 2.38 11.72
CA ILE A 24 -11.03 1.55 10.63
C ILE A 24 -9.98 1.19 9.59
N GLY A 25 -8.81 1.79 9.67
CA GLY A 25 -7.72 1.46 8.78
C GLY A 25 -6.42 2.11 9.19
N GLU A 26 -5.34 1.56 8.69
CA GLU A 26 -3.99 2.11 8.87
C GLU A 26 -3.07 1.67 7.75
N ILE A 27 -2.09 2.49 7.47
CA ILE A 27 -0.91 2.14 6.70
C ILE A 27 0.30 2.74 7.42
N VAL A 28 1.29 1.90 7.70
CA VAL A 28 2.54 2.32 8.35
C VAL A 28 3.71 1.81 7.54
N TRP A 29 4.79 2.58 7.54
CA TRP A 29 5.97 2.29 6.74
C TRP A 29 7.24 2.62 7.50
N SER A 30 8.37 2.17 6.95
CA SER A 30 9.71 2.50 7.41
C SER A 30 10.61 2.78 6.22
N ASP A 31 11.76 3.39 6.50
CA ASP A 31 12.84 3.49 5.50
C ASP A 31 13.51 2.13 5.35
N HIS A 32 13.76 1.74 4.12
CA HIS A 32 14.46 0.51 3.77
C HIS A 32 15.64 0.83 2.86
N TYR A 33 16.83 0.44 3.27
CA TYR A 33 18.03 0.62 2.45
C TYR A 33 18.22 -0.57 1.51
N ASP A 34 18.16 -0.28 0.22
CA ASP A 34 18.47 -1.26 -0.83
C ASP A 34 19.96 -1.21 -1.14
N SER A 35 20.72 -2.18 -0.63
CA SER A 35 22.17 -2.25 -0.82
C SER A 35 22.59 -2.51 -2.27
N LYS A 36 21.74 -3.13 -3.09
CA LYS A 36 22.04 -3.38 -4.50
C LYS A 36 22.04 -2.10 -5.33
N ASN A 37 21.12 -1.20 -5.04
CA ASN A 37 20.95 0.06 -5.75
C ASN A 37 21.46 1.27 -4.99
N GLU A 38 21.98 1.07 -3.79
CA GLU A 38 22.48 2.12 -2.90
C GLU A 38 21.48 3.25 -2.67
N LYS A 39 20.20 2.89 -2.50
CA LYS A 39 19.10 3.84 -2.34
C LYS A 39 18.19 3.43 -1.19
N PHE A 40 17.59 4.44 -0.59
CA PHE A 40 16.49 4.21 0.33
C PHE A 40 15.19 4.05 -0.45
N SER A 41 14.42 3.06 -0.06
CA SER A 41 13.04 2.87 -0.48
C SER A 41 12.11 2.91 0.72
N LEU A 42 10.83 3.01 0.47
CA LEU A 42 9.81 2.95 1.51
C LEU A 42 9.35 1.49 1.62
N ARG A 43 9.32 0.96 2.84
CA ARG A 43 8.79 -0.37 3.12
C ARG A 43 7.48 -0.26 3.90
N ILE A 44 6.41 -0.84 3.36
CA ILE A 44 5.15 -0.95 4.07
C ILE A 44 5.29 -2.03 5.14
N GLU A 45 5.16 -1.64 6.40
CA GLU A 45 5.25 -2.53 7.55
C GLU A 45 3.89 -3.04 8.01
N GLY A 46 2.85 -2.25 7.81
CA GLY A 46 1.48 -2.62 8.14
C GLY A 46 0.48 -1.94 7.22
N PHE A 47 -0.52 -2.70 6.80
CA PHE A 47 -1.60 -2.18 5.98
C PHE A 47 -2.89 -2.92 6.36
N TYR A 48 -3.77 -2.21 7.02
CA TYR A 48 -4.99 -2.76 7.59
C TYR A 48 -6.21 -1.95 7.19
N VAL A 49 -7.27 -2.65 6.87
CA VAL A 49 -8.62 -2.10 6.70
C VAL A 49 -9.59 -2.99 7.46
N ALA A 50 -10.38 -2.38 8.35
CA ALA A 50 -11.42 -3.09 9.10
C ALA A 50 -12.36 -3.83 8.16
N GLU A 51 -12.74 -5.05 8.53
CA GLU A 51 -13.51 -5.95 7.68
C GLU A 51 -14.78 -5.29 7.12
N GLU A 52 -15.52 -4.60 7.95
CA GLU A 52 -16.74 -3.89 7.58
C GLU A 52 -16.52 -2.69 6.64
N ARG A 53 -15.25 -2.31 6.43
CA ARG A 53 -14.86 -1.20 5.55
C ARG A 53 -14.10 -1.65 4.31
N ARG A 54 -13.92 -2.93 4.13
CA ARG A 54 -13.29 -3.48 2.93
C ARG A 54 -14.20 -3.33 1.72
N ARG A 55 -13.63 -3.30 0.53
CA ARG A 55 -14.32 -3.13 -0.76
C ARG A 55 -15.04 -1.78 -0.93
N HIS A 56 -14.71 -0.79 -0.09
CA HIS A 56 -15.25 0.58 -0.20
C HIS A 56 -14.17 1.61 -0.56
N GLY A 57 -13.00 1.15 -1.00
CA GLY A 57 -11.92 2.01 -1.47
C GLY A 57 -11.06 2.63 -0.36
N LEU A 58 -11.24 2.27 0.91
CA LEU A 58 -10.46 2.84 2.00
C LEU A 58 -8.97 2.49 1.90
N GLY A 59 -8.65 1.24 1.56
CA GLY A 59 -7.26 0.81 1.35
C GLY A 59 -6.58 1.63 0.25
N ARG A 60 -7.26 1.84 -0.85
CA ARG A 60 -6.76 2.66 -1.96
C ARG A 60 -6.55 4.12 -1.54
N LYS A 61 -7.47 4.69 -0.76
CA LYS A 61 -7.30 6.04 -0.22
C LYS A 61 -6.10 6.16 0.71
N LEU A 62 -5.89 5.19 1.58
CA LEU A 62 -4.72 5.14 2.46
C LEU A 62 -3.43 5.07 1.65
N LEU A 63 -3.37 4.19 0.65
CA LEU A 63 -2.22 4.07 -0.23
C LEU A 63 -1.94 5.38 -0.99
N ASN A 64 -2.97 5.99 -1.57
CA ASN A 64 -2.82 7.26 -2.29
C ASN A 64 -2.33 8.39 -1.39
N LYS A 65 -2.80 8.44 -0.16
CA LYS A 65 -2.31 9.40 0.83
C LYS A 65 -0.85 9.15 1.20
N THR A 66 -0.44 7.89 1.32
CA THR A 66 0.96 7.52 1.55
C THR A 66 1.84 7.97 0.39
N ILE A 67 1.44 7.70 -0.83
CA ILE A 67 2.14 8.14 -2.04
C ILE A 67 2.28 9.66 -2.05
N LYS A 68 1.19 10.38 -1.81
CA LYS A 68 1.16 11.83 -1.81
C LYS A 68 2.05 12.43 -0.73
N GLN A 69 2.05 11.87 0.47
CA GLN A 69 2.88 12.32 1.58
C GLN A 69 4.37 12.13 1.29
N ASN A 70 4.75 11.11 0.52
CA ASN A 70 6.14 10.76 0.23
C ASN A 70 6.60 11.16 -1.18
N LEU A 71 5.80 11.89 -1.94
CA LEU A 71 6.18 12.32 -3.31
C LEU A 71 7.42 13.21 -3.36
N ASN A 72 7.66 14.01 -2.34
CA ASN A 72 8.81 14.94 -2.27
C ASN A 72 10.04 14.27 -1.66
N GLU A 73 9.90 13.09 -1.08
CA GLU A 73 11.01 12.27 -0.65
C GLU A 73 11.62 11.58 -1.87
N ASN A 74 12.92 11.36 -1.84
CA ASN A 74 13.64 10.77 -2.97
C ASN A 74 13.53 9.23 -3.01
N TYR A 75 12.39 8.69 -2.62
CA TYR A 75 12.14 7.26 -2.74
C TYR A 75 11.86 6.88 -4.19
N PRO A 76 12.63 5.97 -4.78
CA PRO A 76 12.35 5.48 -6.14
C PRO A 76 11.14 4.55 -6.19
N TYR A 77 10.88 3.82 -5.13
CA TYR A 77 9.80 2.84 -5.03
C TYR A 77 9.43 2.55 -3.58
N MET A 78 8.32 1.89 -3.39
CA MET A 78 7.96 1.25 -2.13
C MET A 78 7.87 -0.26 -2.32
N ILE A 79 8.17 -1.00 -1.27
CA ILE A 79 8.09 -2.46 -1.23
C ILE A 79 7.11 -2.91 -0.16
N VAL A 80 6.56 -4.08 -0.36
CA VAL A 80 5.72 -4.77 0.62
C VAL A 80 5.96 -6.27 0.53
N TYR A 81 5.89 -6.93 1.66
CA TYR A 81 5.80 -8.39 1.77
C TYR A 81 4.39 -8.71 2.24
N PRO A 82 3.44 -9.00 1.32
CA PRO A 82 2.06 -9.22 1.71
C PRO A 82 1.91 -10.34 2.72
N LYS A 83 1.34 -10.01 3.87
CA LYS A 83 1.08 -10.95 4.97
C LYS A 83 -0.33 -10.72 5.49
N THR A 84 -0.93 -11.80 5.94
CA THR A 84 -2.14 -11.68 6.75
C THR A 84 -1.76 -11.29 8.16
N PHE A 85 -2.40 -10.26 8.70
CA PHE A 85 -2.21 -9.84 10.09
C PHE A 85 -3.37 -10.33 10.95
N GLY A 86 -3.04 -10.83 12.14
CA GLY A 86 -4.00 -11.24 13.14
C GLY A 86 -4.07 -12.75 13.33
N GLU A 87 -4.80 -13.17 14.36
CA GLU A 87 -4.95 -14.56 14.76
C GLU A 87 -5.75 -15.42 13.76
N LYS A 88 -6.51 -14.78 12.87
CA LYS A 88 -7.27 -15.46 11.81
C LYS A 88 -6.64 -15.18 10.46
N ILE A 89 -6.25 -16.23 9.79
CA ILE A 89 -5.91 -16.19 8.38
C ILE A 89 -7.20 -15.95 7.61
N LEU A 90 -7.51 -14.70 7.31
CA LEU A 90 -8.75 -14.30 6.65
C LEU A 90 -8.69 -14.48 5.12
N LYS A 91 -7.48 -14.61 4.56
CA LYS A 91 -7.28 -14.72 3.12
C LYS A 91 -6.08 -15.60 2.81
N ASP A 92 -6.19 -16.41 1.75
CA ASP A 92 -5.06 -17.13 1.22
C ASP A 92 -4.03 -16.17 0.56
N ASN A 93 -2.84 -16.66 0.32
CA ASN A 93 -1.76 -15.88 -0.25
C ASN A 93 -2.12 -15.35 -1.65
N GLU A 94 -2.75 -16.16 -2.49
CA GLU A 94 -3.16 -15.77 -3.84
C GLU A 94 -4.14 -14.60 -3.82
N THR A 95 -5.15 -14.64 -2.97
CA THR A 95 -6.11 -13.54 -2.83
C THR A 95 -5.42 -12.26 -2.36
N LEU A 96 -4.49 -12.39 -1.41
CA LEU A 96 -3.74 -11.25 -0.89
C LEU A 96 -2.85 -10.63 -1.97
N TYR A 97 -2.13 -11.43 -2.76
CA TYR A 97 -1.32 -10.93 -3.88
C TYR A 97 -2.16 -10.22 -4.93
N ARG A 98 -3.34 -10.75 -5.26
CA ARG A 98 -4.27 -10.09 -6.19
C ARG A 98 -4.71 -8.72 -5.70
N ILE A 99 -4.94 -8.56 -4.40
CA ILE A 99 -5.29 -7.26 -3.81
C ILE A 99 -4.16 -6.25 -4.07
N TYR A 100 -2.91 -6.62 -3.81
CA TYR A 100 -1.77 -5.74 -4.05
C TYR A 100 -1.53 -5.47 -5.54
N GLU A 101 -1.73 -6.47 -6.40
CA GLU A 101 -1.68 -6.27 -7.85
C GLU A 101 -2.73 -5.25 -8.32
N HIS A 102 -3.94 -5.31 -7.81
CA HIS A 102 -4.99 -4.31 -8.08
C HIS A 102 -4.63 -2.90 -7.58
N LEU A 103 -3.82 -2.81 -6.53
CA LEU A 103 -3.32 -1.54 -6.03
C LEU A 103 -2.14 -0.98 -6.86
N GLY A 104 -1.60 -1.77 -7.79
CA GLY A 104 -0.53 -1.36 -8.69
C GLY A 104 0.85 -1.91 -8.34
N PHE A 105 0.92 -2.82 -7.37
CA PHE A 105 2.16 -3.53 -7.05
C PHE A 105 2.42 -4.66 -8.03
N TYR A 106 3.69 -5.03 -8.18
CA TYR A 106 4.13 -6.14 -9.01
C TYR A 106 5.24 -6.93 -8.32
N PHE A 107 5.39 -8.20 -8.69
CA PHE A 107 6.48 -9.03 -8.18
C PHE A 107 7.80 -8.60 -8.80
N THR A 108 8.85 -8.57 -7.98
CA THR A 108 10.20 -8.20 -8.43
C THR A 108 10.96 -9.36 -9.07
N GLU A 109 10.56 -10.59 -8.78
CA GLU A 109 11.15 -11.80 -9.34
C GLU A 109 10.31 -12.34 -10.49
N GLU A 110 10.97 -12.90 -11.51
CA GLU A 110 10.29 -13.44 -12.70
C GLU A 110 9.48 -14.69 -12.40
N MET A 111 10.01 -15.55 -11.52
CA MET A 111 9.34 -16.77 -11.10
C MET A 111 8.99 -16.73 -9.63
N VAL A 112 7.71 -16.57 -9.35
CA VAL A 112 7.19 -16.45 -8.00
C VAL A 112 6.30 -17.63 -7.67
N ASP A 113 6.59 -18.29 -6.56
CA ASP A 113 5.67 -19.27 -5.98
C ASP A 113 4.58 -18.54 -5.18
N ARG A 114 3.45 -18.32 -5.81
CA ARG A 114 2.31 -17.58 -5.24
C ARG A 114 1.59 -18.34 -4.12
N THR A 115 1.94 -19.60 -3.89
CA THR A 115 1.42 -20.38 -2.76
C THR A 115 2.12 -20.03 -1.45
N LYS A 116 3.30 -19.43 -1.54
CA LYS A 116 4.11 -19.03 -0.38
C LYS A 116 3.82 -17.60 0.02
N ALA A 117 3.91 -17.34 1.34
CA ALA A 117 3.98 -16.00 1.89
C ALA A 117 5.36 -15.38 1.62
N ASP A 118 5.51 -14.11 1.94
CA ASP A 118 6.78 -13.38 1.95
C ASP A 118 7.44 -13.14 0.58
N ASN A 119 6.68 -13.17 -0.51
CA ASN A 119 7.16 -12.69 -1.79
C ASN A 119 7.15 -11.16 -1.82
N GLU A 120 8.25 -10.56 -2.24
CA GLU A 120 8.34 -9.10 -2.36
C GLU A 120 7.51 -8.59 -3.53
N MET A 121 6.74 -7.55 -3.26
CA MET A 121 6.07 -6.77 -4.28
C MET A 121 6.53 -5.32 -4.23
N ARG A 122 6.54 -4.66 -5.37
CA ARG A 122 7.06 -3.30 -5.56
C ARG A 122 6.05 -2.39 -6.23
N TYR A 123 6.11 -1.11 -5.86
CA TYR A 123 5.35 -0.03 -6.50
C TYR A 123 6.31 1.11 -6.84
N ASP A 124 6.46 1.46 -8.12
CA ASP A 124 7.45 2.44 -8.57
C ASP A 124 6.89 3.86 -8.58
N PHE A 125 7.48 4.74 -7.76
CA PHE A 125 7.13 6.17 -7.76
C PHE A 125 7.64 6.89 -8.99
N ILE A 126 8.85 6.59 -9.42
CA ILE A 126 9.54 7.31 -10.50
C ILE A 126 8.89 7.04 -11.85
N VAL A 127 8.57 5.79 -12.15
CA VAL A 127 7.91 5.40 -13.41
C VAL A 127 6.58 6.12 -13.56
N LYS A 128 5.82 6.26 -12.49
CA LYS A 128 4.57 7.00 -12.47
C LYS A 128 4.76 8.48 -12.73
N LYS A 129 5.76 9.10 -12.12
CA LYS A 129 6.08 10.51 -12.29
C LYS A 129 6.46 10.84 -13.73
N LYS A 130 7.25 9.97 -14.40
CA LYS A 130 7.65 10.10 -15.80
C LYS A 130 6.52 9.83 -16.79
N ARG A 131 5.63 8.91 -16.48
CA ARG A 131 4.51 8.50 -17.35
C ARG A 131 3.22 9.30 -17.07
N ARG A 132 3.23 10.21 -16.12
CA ARG A 132 2.03 10.94 -15.69
C ARG A 132 1.32 11.63 -16.85
N LYS A 133 2.06 12.26 -17.77
CA LYS A 133 1.47 12.87 -18.98
C LYS A 133 0.91 11.85 -19.97
N PHE A 134 1.46 10.64 -20.00
CA PHE A 134 1.06 9.58 -20.90
C PHE A 134 -0.16 8.81 -20.36
N LEU A 135 -0.22 8.62 -19.06
CA LEU A 135 -1.22 7.84 -18.37
C LEU A 135 -2.56 8.57 -18.19
N TYR A 136 -2.58 9.89 -18.32
CA TYR A 136 -3.81 10.67 -18.38
C TYR A 136 -4.72 10.27 -19.54
N ARG A 137 -4.17 9.67 -20.59
CA ARG A 137 -4.91 9.21 -21.79
C ARG A 137 -5.32 7.74 -21.73
N THR A 138 -4.87 7.01 -20.75
CA THR A 138 -5.21 5.61 -20.53
C THR A 138 -5.89 5.50 -19.16
N ASN A 139 -6.86 4.63 -19.00
CA ASN A 139 -7.60 4.45 -17.73
C ASN A 139 -6.71 3.91 -16.58
N PHE A 140 -5.43 4.24 -16.58
CA PHE A 140 -4.48 3.80 -15.56
C PHE A 140 -4.87 4.25 -14.16
N PHE A 141 -5.55 5.37 -14.03
CA PHE A 141 -6.06 5.85 -12.75
C PHE A 141 -7.10 4.94 -12.09
N SER A 142 -7.70 4.03 -12.86
CA SER A 142 -8.60 3.03 -12.29
C SER A 142 -7.89 2.06 -11.34
N TYR A 143 -6.56 1.94 -11.44
CA TYR A 143 -5.75 1.09 -10.56
C TYR A 143 -5.25 1.82 -9.29
N LEU A 144 -5.48 3.09 -9.21
CA LEU A 144 -5.14 3.95 -8.10
C LEU A 144 -6.39 4.39 -7.36
#